data_cfb21ed7572e05e8ec69638b286f9484
#
_entry.id   cfb21ed7572e05e8ec69638b286f9484
#
_cell.length_a   1.000
_cell.length_b   1.000
_cell.length_c   1.000
_cell.angle_alpha   90.00
_cell.angle_beta   90.00
_cell.angle_gamma   90.00
#
_symmetry.space_group_name_H-M   'P 1'
#
loop_
_entity.id
_entity.type
_entity.pdbx_description
1 polymer ?
#
loop_
_entity_poly.entity_id
_entity_poly.type
_entity_poly.pdbx_seq_one_letter_code
_entity_poly.pdbx_strand_id
1 'polypeptide(L)'
;MKNLKRLLLSIVCFLTASASANAQQDSTGMPGDNFSLQGALEMFKQASSPEEFEKLINSQDKNVNNLDLNGDGEIDYIKVIDKTENNVHAFVLQVAISETENQDIAVIELEKTGDTTAVLQIVGDEDIFGEQVIVEASDEGDEADDASSSGNGPSAFSMDEPYRIVVNVFFWPGVRFVYRPAYVPWVSPWRWRHYPGWWRPWRPLAWHAFHPLCFHYHRHFALVRTHRVVVAHRVYSPYRVRSVTVRTRTAVARGNYRVVRAKRVGGNRPRGNGKGRGKRG
;
A
#
# COMPACT_ATOMS: atom_id res chain seq x y z
N MET A 1 16.79 35.16 -50.08
CA MET A 1 15.78 34.09 -49.90
C MET A 1 16.33 32.79 -49.31
N LYS A 2 17.59 32.43 -49.52
CA LYS A 2 18.17 31.16 -48.93
C LYS A 2 18.41 31.25 -47.43
N ASN A 3 18.69 32.42 -46.85
CA ASN A 3 18.96 32.58 -45.41
C ASN A 3 17.70 32.61 -44.54
N LEU A 4 16.56 33.02 -45.11
CA LEU A 4 15.27 33.04 -44.39
C LEU A 4 14.72 31.62 -44.17
N LYS A 5 14.95 30.68 -45.13
CA LYS A 5 14.55 29.28 -44.98
C LYS A 5 15.38 28.53 -43.93
N ARG A 6 16.66 28.89 -43.76
CA ARG A 6 17.52 28.30 -42.70
C ARG A 6 17.14 28.79 -41.31
N LEU A 7 16.71 30.03 -41.17
CA LEU A 7 16.24 30.60 -39.90
C LEU A 7 14.92 29.97 -39.47
N LEU A 8 13.99 29.76 -40.41
CA LEU A 8 12.70 29.06 -40.11
C LEU A 8 12.89 27.59 -39.75
N LEU A 9 13.84 26.88 -40.34
CA LEU A 9 14.12 25.48 -40.01
C LEU A 9 14.75 25.34 -38.62
N SER A 10 15.55 26.31 -38.16
CA SER A 10 16.13 26.31 -36.81
C SER A 10 15.11 26.61 -35.72
N ILE A 11 14.06 27.39 -36.00
CA ILE A 11 12.99 27.71 -35.04
C ILE A 11 12.05 26.51 -34.86
N VAL A 12 11.80 25.71 -35.90
CA VAL A 12 10.96 24.52 -35.82
C VAL A 12 11.62 23.41 -35.00
N CYS A 13 12.95 23.28 -35.06
CA CYS A 13 13.66 22.29 -34.20
C CYS A 13 13.70 22.65 -32.71
N PHE A 14 13.47 23.90 -32.33
CA PHE A 14 13.49 24.30 -30.91
C PHE A 14 12.12 24.19 -30.22
N LEU A 15 11.04 24.04 -31.00
CA LEU A 15 9.65 23.96 -30.46
C LEU A 15 9.17 22.52 -30.13
N THR A 16 9.97 21.50 -30.44
CA THR A 16 9.59 20.09 -30.15
C THR A 16 10.24 19.51 -28.90
N ALA A 17 10.98 20.30 -28.15
CA ALA A 17 11.55 19.92 -26.86
C ALA A 17 10.68 20.38 -25.66
N SER A 18 9.36 20.52 -25.86
CA SER A 18 8.42 20.49 -24.75
C SER A 18 8.36 19.05 -24.28
N ALA A 19 9.40 18.63 -23.57
CA ALA A 19 9.46 17.37 -22.89
C ALA A 19 8.20 17.26 -22.06
N SER A 20 7.43 16.23 -22.33
CA SER A 20 6.52 15.65 -21.39
C SER A 20 7.29 15.45 -20.08
N ALA A 21 7.21 16.39 -19.17
CA ALA A 21 7.47 16.14 -17.77
C ALA A 21 6.33 15.20 -17.32
N ASN A 22 6.42 13.94 -17.76
CA ASN A 22 5.73 12.88 -17.07
C ASN A 22 6.20 13.03 -15.64
N ALA A 23 5.31 13.39 -14.75
CA ALA A 23 5.52 13.22 -13.32
C ALA A 23 5.83 11.74 -13.15
N GLN A 24 7.09 11.40 -13.26
CA GLN A 24 7.60 10.08 -13.00
C GLN A 24 7.37 9.91 -11.52
N GLN A 25 6.38 9.11 -11.19
CA GLN A 25 6.07 8.78 -9.82
C GLN A 25 7.29 8.04 -9.29
N ASP A 26 8.11 8.76 -8.55
CA ASP A 26 9.36 8.23 -8.05
C ASP A 26 9.07 7.19 -6.96
N SER A 27 9.71 6.04 -7.06
CA SER A 27 9.78 5.06 -5.98
C SER A 27 10.15 5.76 -4.67
N THR A 28 9.53 5.38 -3.58
CA THR A 28 9.89 5.89 -2.24
C THR A 28 11.22 5.29 -1.75
N GLY A 29 11.66 4.21 -2.40
CA GLY A 29 12.78 3.37 -1.96
C GLY A 29 12.47 2.52 -0.73
N MET A 30 11.23 2.58 -0.23
CA MET A 30 10.77 1.69 0.84
C MET A 30 10.32 0.34 0.28
N PRO A 31 10.46 -0.76 1.02
CA PRO A 31 9.98 -2.07 0.56
C PRO A 31 8.52 -2.10 0.14
N GLY A 32 7.68 -1.27 0.77
CA GLY A 32 6.25 -1.16 0.47
C GLY A 32 5.91 -0.80 -0.97
N ASP A 33 6.86 -0.20 -1.71
CA ASP A 33 6.72 0.02 -3.15
C ASP A 33 6.56 -1.29 -3.95
N ASN A 34 6.96 -2.42 -3.35
CA ASN A 34 6.93 -3.75 -3.93
C ASN A 34 5.78 -4.62 -3.38
N PHE A 35 4.78 -4.02 -2.74
CA PHE A 35 3.59 -4.73 -2.27
C PHE A 35 2.34 -3.89 -2.49
N SER A 36 1.33 -4.46 -3.17
CA SER A 36 0.06 -3.77 -3.42
C SER A 36 -0.93 -4.03 -2.29
N LEU A 37 -1.18 -3.02 -1.44
CA LEU A 37 -2.24 -3.09 -0.41
C LEU A 37 -3.62 -3.22 -1.05
N GLN A 38 -3.88 -2.50 -2.15
CA GLN A 38 -5.12 -2.58 -2.91
C GLN A 38 -5.29 -3.97 -3.52
N GLY A 39 -4.21 -4.51 -4.11
CA GLY A 39 -4.21 -5.87 -4.64
C GLY A 39 -4.47 -6.93 -3.55
N ALA A 40 -3.90 -6.75 -2.36
CA ALA A 40 -4.16 -7.64 -1.24
C ALA A 40 -5.64 -7.61 -0.81
N LEU A 41 -6.27 -6.44 -0.78
CA LEU A 41 -7.72 -6.34 -0.50
C LEU A 41 -8.56 -6.99 -1.60
N GLU A 42 -8.18 -6.84 -2.88
CA GLU A 42 -8.87 -7.51 -3.97
C GLU A 42 -8.76 -9.04 -3.85
N MET A 43 -7.58 -9.55 -3.49
CA MET A 43 -7.40 -10.99 -3.23
C MET A 43 -8.23 -11.46 -2.03
N PHE A 44 -8.33 -10.66 -0.97
CA PHE A 44 -9.17 -10.96 0.19
C PHE A 44 -10.66 -10.96 -0.18
N LYS A 45 -11.10 -10.02 -1.02
CA LYS A 45 -12.48 -9.96 -1.55
C LYS A 45 -12.84 -11.20 -2.36
N GLN A 46 -11.91 -11.71 -3.18
CA GLN A 46 -12.11 -12.87 -4.05
C GLN A 46 -12.04 -14.20 -3.31
N ALA A 47 -11.22 -14.28 -2.26
CA ALA A 47 -10.96 -15.51 -1.52
C ALA A 47 -12.20 -16.01 -0.76
N SER A 48 -12.41 -17.32 -0.75
CA SER A 48 -13.46 -17.99 0.02
C SER A 48 -13.01 -18.41 1.43
N SER A 49 -11.72 -18.32 1.72
CA SER A 49 -11.12 -18.62 3.02
C SER A 49 -9.79 -17.90 3.21
N PRO A 50 -9.28 -17.75 4.45
CA PRO A 50 -7.95 -17.18 4.69
C PRO A 50 -6.81 -18.00 4.07
N GLU A 51 -6.95 -19.31 3.93
CA GLU A 51 -5.99 -20.17 3.23
C GLU A 51 -5.93 -19.84 1.73
N GLU A 52 -7.09 -19.69 1.10
CA GLU A 52 -7.16 -19.28 -0.31
C GLU A 52 -6.62 -17.87 -0.51
N PHE A 53 -6.92 -16.95 0.41
CA PHE A 53 -6.34 -15.61 0.40
C PHE A 53 -4.81 -15.67 0.44
N GLU A 54 -4.23 -16.46 1.35
CA GLU A 54 -2.77 -16.65 1.43
C GLU A 54 -2.21 -17.17 0.10
N LYS A 55 -2.91 -18.10 -0.56
CA LYS A 55 -2.51 -18.60 -1.86
C LYS A 55 -2.55 -17.50 -2.94
N LEU A 56 -3.62 -16.71 -2.98
CA LEU A 56 -3.81 -15.67 -3.99
C LEU A 56 -2.73 -14.57 -3.89
N ILE A 57 -2.42 -14.07 -2.69
CA ILE A 57 -1.39 -13.03 -2.51
C ILE A 57 0.02 -13.51 -2.85
N ASN A 58 0.26 -14.82 -2.82
CA ASN A 58 1.52 -15.45 -3.17
C ASN A 58 1.54 -16.02 -4.60
N SER A 59 0.56 -15.69 -5.44
CA SER A 59 0.51 -16.11 -6.84
C SER A 59 1.14 -15.05 -7.74
N GLN A 60 2.14 -15.45 -8.54
CA GLN A 60 2.91 -14.54 -9.39
C GLN A 60 2.04 -13.76 -10.38
N ASP A 61 1.03 -14.44 -10.97
CA ASP A 61 0.10 -13.86 -11.94
C ASP A 61 -0.80 -12.76 -11.37
N LYS A 62 -0.95 -12.69 -10.05
CA LYS A 62 -1.74 -11.66 -9.39
C LYS A 62 -1.01 -10.32 -9.24
N ASN A 63 0.31 -10.29 -9.35
CA ASN A 63 1.10 -9.07 -9.23
C ASN A 63 0.83 -8.28 -7.94
N VAL A 64 0.58 -8.97 -6.82
CA VAL A 64 0.35 -8.36 -5.50
C VAL A 64 1.65 -8.27 -4.72
N ASN A 65 2.44 -9.35 -4.75
CA ASN A 65 3.67 -9.52 -4.00
C ASN A 65 4.90 -9.47 -4.91
N ASN A 66 5.79 -8.53 -4.67
CA ASN A 66 7.11 -8.36 -5.30
C ASN A 66 8.19 -8.09 -4.24
N LEU A 67 7.96 -8.53 -2.98
CA LEU A 67 8.85 -8.28 -1.85
C LEU A 67 10.05 -9.22 -1.84
N ASP A 68 11.21 -8.65 -1.58
CA ASP A 68 12.47 -9.33 -1.21
C ASP A 68 13.03 -8.61 0.02
N LEU A 69 12.54 -8.96 1.20
CA LEU A 69 12.93 -8.31 2.47
C LEU A 69 14.21 -8.90 3.05
N ASN A 70 14.46 -10.18 2.77
CA ASN A 70 15.67 -10.86 3.22
C ASN A 70 16.88 -10.53 2.33
N GLY A 71 16.66 -10.04 1.09
CA GLY A 71 17.67 -9.57 0.12
C GLY A 71 18.45 -10.72 -0.54
N ASP A 72 17.80 -11.86 -0.76
CA ASP A 72 18.41 -13.01 -1.45
C ASP A 72 18.18 -12.99 -2.98
N GLY A 73 17.43 -12.02 -3.48
CA GLY A 73 17.11 -11.84 -4.89
C GLY A 73 15.92 -12.68 -5.36
N GLU A 74 15.15 -13.23 -4.44
CA GLU A 74 13.93 -13.99 -4.68
C GLU A 74 12.76 -13.39 -3.91
N ILE A 75 11.53 -13.61 -4.40
CA ILE A 75 10.32 -13.11 -3.73
C ILE A 75 10.10 -13.89 -2.44
N ASP A 76 9.81 -13.16 -1.36
CA ASP A 76 9.46 -13.72 -0.08
C ASP A 76 8.01 -14.23 -0.03
N TYR A 77 7.79 -15.37 0.64
CA TYR A 77 6.46 -15.91 0.90
C TYR A 77 5.76 -15.17 2.03
N ILE A 78 4.54 -14.71 1.78
CA ILE A 78 3.70 -14.02 2.77
C ILE A 78 2.81 -15.04 3.47
N LYS A 79 2.96 -15.18 4.77
CA LYS A 79 2.09 -15.95 5.64
C LYS A 79 0.89 -15.12 6.08
N VAL A 80 -0.26 -15.76 6.25
CA VAL A 80 -1.46 -15.14 6.82
C VAL A 80 -1.73 -15.73 8.21
N ILE A 81 -1.89 -14.87 9.20
CA ILE A 81 -2.16 -15.26 10.59
C ILE A 81 -3.39 -14.49 11.07
N ASP A 82 -4.49 -15.19 11.35
CA ASP A 82 -5.70 -14.58 11.91
C ASP A 82 -5.59 -14.47 13.42
N LYS A 83 -5.59 -13.26 13.93
CA LYS A 83 -5.74 -12.93 15.36
C LYS A 83 -7.15 -12.46 15.58
N THR A 84 -7.91 -13.18 16.40
CA THR A 84 -9.33 -12.89 16.61
C THR A 84 -9.65 -12.68 18.08
N GLU A 85 -10.56 -11.78 18.33
CA GLU A 85 -11.17 -11.53 19.63
C GLU A 85 -12.61 -11.08 19.43
N ASN A 86 -13.59 -11.82 19.98
CA ASN A 86 -15.02 -11.53 19.80
C ASN A 86 -15.44 -11.44 18.32
N ASN A 87 -15.91 -10.25 17.91
CA ASN A 87 -16.41 -9.97 16.56
C ASN A 87 -15.38 -9.32 15.63
N VAL A 88 -14.09 -9.38 15.99
CA VAL A 88 -13.01 -8.77 15.19
C VAL A 88 -11.99 -9.80 14.77
N HIS A 89 -11.43 -9.57 13.58
CA HIS A 89 -10.34 -10.34 13.02
C HIS A 89 -9.22 -9.39 12.57
N ALA A 90 -7.97 -9.76 12.85
CA ALA A 90 -6.79 -9.11 12.34
C ALA A 90 -5.95 -10.14 11.57
N PHE A 91 -6.04 -10.10 10.23
CA PHE A 91 -5.25 -10.98 9.37
C PHE A 91 -3.87 -10.34 9.14
N VAL A 92 -2.89 -10.82 9.89
CA VAL A 92 -1.51 -10.35 9.81
C VAL A 92 -0.85 -10.96 8.58
N LEU A 93 -0.34 -10.11 7.69
CA LEU A 93 0.49 -10.50 6.56
C LEU A 93 1.95 -10.43 7.00
N GLN A 94 2.62 -11.58 7.07
CA GLN A 94 3.94 -11.69 7.68
C GLN A 94 4.92 -12.44 6.77
N VAL A 95 6.14 -11.93 6.66
CA VAL A 95 7.26 -12.57 5.95
C VAL A 95 8.26 -13.13 6.96
N ALA A 96 8.74 -14.35 6.74
CA ALA A 96 9.87 -14.90 7.48
C ALA A 96 11.18 -14.40 6.86
N ILE A 97 11.93 -13.60 7.59
CA ILE A 97 13.20 -13.00 7.13
C ILE A 97 14.38 -13.99 7.31
N SER A 98 14.27 -14.81 8.33
CA SER A 98 15.21 -15.89 8.65
C SER A 98 14.49 -16.99 9.44
N GLU A 99 15.22 -17.98 9.90
CA GLU A 99 14.67 -19.01 10.78
C GLU A 99 14.10 -18.45 12.10
N THR A 100 14.66 -17.34 12.58
CA THR A 100 14.34 -16.72 13.88
C THR A 100 13.69 -15.34 13.78
N GLU A 101 13.68 -14.71 12.60
CA GLU A 101 13.11 -13.37 12.41
C GLU A 101 11.92 -13.40 11.47
N ASN A 102 10.86 -12.68 11.85
CA ASN A 102 9.71 -12.39 11.00
C ASN A 102 9.48 -10.88 10.95
N GLN A 103 8.80 -10.43 9.89
CA GLN A 103 8.39 -9.04 9.70
C GLN A 103 6.93 -9.00 9.26
N ASP A 104 6.11 -8.27 10.02
CA ASP A 104 4.75 -7.94 9.59
C ASP A 104 4.83 -6.86 8.50
N ILE A 105 4.13 -7.08 7.38
CA ILE A 105 4.12 -6.13 6.26
C ILE A 105 2.85 -5.30 6.22
N ALA A 106 1.72 -5.90 6.60
CA ALA A 106 0.43 -5.25 6.71
C ALA A 106 -0.51 -6.09 7.58
N VAL A 107 -1.62 -5.50 7.99
CA VAL A 107 -2.71 -6.20 8.67
C VAL A 107 -4.04 -5.83 8.01
N ILE A 108 -4.87 -6.83 7.68
CA ILE A 108 -6.26 -6.61 7.31
C ILE A 108 -7.08 -6.66 8.59
N GLU A 109 -7.67 -5.55 8.94
CA GLU A 109 -8.49 -5.34 10.12
C GLU A 109 -9.96 -5.39 9.73
N LEU A 110 -10.71 -6.31 10.33
CA LEU A 110 -12.10 -6.60 10.02
C LEU A 110 -12.94 -6.58 11.30
N GLU A 111 -13.99 -5.77 11.30
CA GLU A 111 -14.95 -5.68 12.40
C GLU A 111 -16.37 -5.94 11.91
N LYS A 112 -17.08 -6.88 12.56
CA LYS A 112 -18.51 -7.06 12.37
C LYS A 112 -19.26 -6.03 13.22
N THR A 113 -19.97 -5.13 12.58
CA THR A 113 -20.65 -3.99 13.21
C THR A 113 -22.17 -4.22 13.39
N GLY A 114 -22.69 -5.31 12.83
CA GLY A 114 -24.10 -5.72 12.96
C GLY A 114 -24.29 -7.13 12.41
N ASP A 115 -25.54 -7.61 12.36
CA ASP A 115 -25.83 -9.00 11.93
C ASP A 115 -25.34 -9.31 10.51
N THR A 116 -25.51 -8.34 9.61
CA THR A 116 -25.15 -8.43 8.19
C THR A 116 -24.26 -7.26 7.74
N THR A 117 -23.55 -6.64 8.67
CA THR A 117 -22.67 -5.50 8.38
C THR A 117 -21.30 -5.74 8.95
N ALA A 118 -20.28 -5.44 8.13
CA ALA A 118 -18.87 -5.49 8.52
C ALA A 118 -18.09 -4.38 7.81
N VAL A 119 -17.08 -3.86 8.48
CA VAL A 119 -16.13 -2.87 7.95
C VAL A 119 -14.74 -3.46 7.94
N LEU A 120 -13.95 -3.06 6.96
CA LEU A 120 -12.61 -3.59 6.75
C LEU A 120 -11.66 -2.51 6.26
N GLN A 121 -10.44 -2.51 6.78
CA GLN A 121 -9.32 -1.73 6.27
C GLN A 121 -8.07 -2.61 6.23
N ILE A 122 -7.15 -2.36 5.31
CA ILE A 122 -5.78 -2.87 5.38
C ILE A 122 -4.86 -1.75 5.81
N VAL A 123 -3.99 -2.05 6.76
CA VAL A 123 -3.02 -1.10 7.33
C VAL A 123 -1.63 -1.61 7.05
N GLY A 124 -0.89 -0.88 6.21
CA GLY A 124 0.51 -1.16 5.90
C GLY A 124 1.43 -0.79 7.06
N ASP A 125 2.41 -1.63 7.33
CA ASP A 125 3.37 -1.44 8.41
C ASP A 125 4.34 -0.28 8.12
N GLU A 126 4.58 0.59 9.10
CA GLU A 126 5.45 1.76 8.93
C GLU A 126 6.93 1.43 8.65
N ASP A 127 7.42 0.26 9.08
CA ASP A 127 8.78 -0.19 8.77
C ASP A 127 8.91 -0.62 7.30
N ILE A 128 7.79 -0.95 6.65
CA ILE A 128 7.70 -1.36 5.26
C ILE A 128 7.34 -0.20 4.33
N PHE A 129 6.38 0.65 4.72
CA PHE A 129 5.85 1.73 3.88
C PHE A 129 6.42 3.13 4.23
N GLY A 130 7.25 3.24 5.28
CA GLY A 130 7.78 4.52 5.76
C GLY A 130 6.84 5.27 6.70
N GLU A 131 5.55 5.03 6.60
CA GLU A 131 4.47 5.47 7.47
C GLU A 131 3.35 4.43 7.51
N GLN A 132 2.38 4.60 8.38
CA GLN A 132 1.17 3.80 8.37
C GLN A 132 0.30 4.21 7.18
N VAL A 133 0.07 3.29 6.26
CA VAL A 133 -0.74 3.49 5.04
C VAL A 133 -2.04 2.71 5.21
N ILE A 134 -3.19 3.38 5.10
CA ILE A 134 -4.50 2.76 5.28
C ILE A 134 -5.24 2.75 3.94
N VAL A 135 -5.78 1.57 3.58
CA VAL A 135 -6.59 1.39 2.37
C VAL A 135 -7.92 0.74 2.75
N GLU A 136 -9.00 1.20 2.14
CA GLU A 136 -10.34 0.62 2.29
C GLU A 136 -11.03 0.43 0.93
N ALA A 137 -12.09 -0.39 0.89
CA ALA A 137 -12.91 -0.53 -0.29
C ALA A 137 -13.63 0.80 -0.60
N SER A 138 -13.73 1.14 -1.88
CA SER A 138 -14.51 2.28 -2.38
C SER A 138 -15.66 1.80 -3.24
N ASP A 139 -16.78 2.53 -3.26
CA ASP A 139 -17.85 2.30 -4.22
C ASP A 139 -17.38 2.68 -5.63
N GLU A 140 -17.83 1.94 -6.64
CA GLU A 140 -17.46 2.15 -8.06
C GLU A 140 -17.89 3.53 -8.62
N GLY A 141 -18.56 4.35 -7.81
CA GLY A 141 -19.01 5.71 -8.19
C GLY A 141 -18.12 6.84 -7.69
N ASP A 142 -17.17 6.56 -6.78
CA ASP A 142 -16.16 7.53 -6.37
C ASP A 142 -15.06 7.57 -7.44
N GLU A 143 -15.36 8.17 -8.60
CA GLU A 143 -14.31 8.61 -9.52
C GLU A 143 -13.44 9.59 -8.73
N ALA A 144 -12.35 9.06 -8.17
CA ALA A 144 -11.31 9.91 -7.63
C ALA A 144 -10.75 10.71 -8.81
N ASP A 145 -11.21 11.94 -8.96
CA ASP A 145 -10.68 12.97 -9.86
C ASP A 145 -9.22 13.32 -9.50
N ASP A 146 -8.50 12.39 -8.91
CA ASP A 146 -7.10 12.56 -8.53
C ASP A 146 -6.21 11.49 -9.19
N ALA A 147 -6.10 11.63 -10.53
CA ALA A 147 -5.10 10.91 -11.31
C ALA A 147 -3.64 11.22 -10.86
N SER A 148 -3.45 12.02 -9.81
CA SER A 148 -2.15 12.43 -9.27
C SER A 148 -1.70 11.66 -8.02
N SER A 149 -2.55 10.76 -7.47
CA SER A 149 -2.29 10.05 -6.19
C SER A 149 -2.02 8.56 -6.37
N SER A 150 -1.55 8.11 -7.52
CA SER A 150 -1.37 6.69 -7.82
C SER A 150 -0.01 6.12 -7.40
N GLY A 151 0.43 6.33 -6.19
CA GLY A 151 1.66 5.74 -5.67
C GLY A 151 1.61 5.45 -4.19
N ASN A 152 2.30 4.40 -3.76
CA ASN A 152 2.63 4.16 -2.36
C ASN A 152 3.61 5.21 -1.78
N GLY A 153 3.89 6.29 -2.55
CA GLY A 153 4.74 7.39 -2.15
C GLY A 153 4.02 8.36 -1.21
N PRO A 154 4.76 9.30 -0.55
CA PRO A 154 4.18 10.32 0.31
C PRO A 154 3.28 11.23 -0.52
N SER A 155 2.02 10.83 -0.68
CA SER A 155 1.00 11.58 -1.40
C SER A 155 0.71 12.89 -0.67
N ALA A 156 0.68 14.00 -1.42
CA ALA A 156 0.03 15.21 -0.95
C ALA A 156 -1.49 14.93 -0.96
N PHE A 157 -2.01 14.47 0.15
CA PHE A 157 -3.45 14.32 0.30
C PHE A 157 -4.10 15.71 0.22
N SER A 158 -5.11 15.86 -0.62
CA SER A 158 -5.97 17.04 -0.57
C SER A 158 -6.62 17.15 0.81
N MET A 159 -6.74 18.37 1.34
CA MET A 159 -7.27 18.60 2.70
C MET A 159 -8.78 18.34 2.82
N ASP A 160 -9.49 18.22 1.71
CA ASP A 160 -10.91 17.91 1.65
C ASP A 160 -11.08 16.43 1.24
N GLU A 161 -11.12 15.52 2.23
CA GLU A 161 -11.67 14.18 1.95
C GLU A 161 -13.18 14.34 1.73
N PRO A 162 -13.70 14.00 0.53
CA PRO A 162 -15.14 13.92 0.34
C PRO A 162 -15.69 12.87 1.32
N TYR A 163 -16.93 13.08 1.80
CA TYR A 163 -17.61 12.13 2.67
C TYR A 163 -17.75 10.79 1.93
N ARG A 164 -16.86 9.84 2.24
CA ARG A 164 -16.86 8.52 1.60
C ARG A 164 -17.84 7.60 2.30
N ILE A 165 -18.64 6.89 1.50
CA ILE A 165 -19.51 5.82 1.99
C ILE A 165 -18.62 4.63 2.38
N VAL A 166 -18.74 4.17 3.61
CA VAL A 166 -18.05 2.96 4.06
C VAL A 166 -18.71 1.75 3.43
N VAL A 167 -17.96 1.01 2.62
CA VAL A 167 -18.47 -0.18 1.93
C VAL A 167 -18.73 -1.29 2.94
N ASN A 168 -19.93 -1.87 2.91
CA ASN A 168 -20.26 -3.06 3.70
C ASN A 168 -19.63 -4.30 3.06
N VAL A 169 -18.62 -4.87 3.72
CA VAL A 169 -17.87 -6.04 3.21
C VAL A 169 -18.43 -7.39 3.71
N PHE A 170 -19.51 -7.39 4.50
CA PHE A 170 -20.05 -8.62 5.11
C PHE A 170 -20.35 -9.73 4.09
N PHE A 171 -20.77 -9.36 2.87
CA PHE A 171 -21.13 -10.30 1.81
C PHE A 171 -19.93 -10.86 1.03
N TRP A 172 -18.72 -10.41 1.29
CA TRP A 172 -17.54 -11.02 0.69
C TRP A 172 -17.40 -12.48 1.16
N PRO A 173 -17.07 -13.42 0.26
CA PRO A 173 -17.00 -14.84 0.61
C PRO A 173 -16.11 -15.14 1.82
N GLY A 174 -14.90 -14.58 1.87
CA GLY A 174 -13.96 -14.74 2.97
C GLY A 174 -14.47 -14.17 4.29
N VAL A 175 -15.18 -13.03 4.25
CA VAL A 175 -15.79 -12.44 5.46
C VAL A 175 -16.89 -13.33 6.01
N ARG A 176 -17.78 -13.83 5.16
CA ARG A 176 -18.82 -14.79 5.57
C ARG A 176 -18.23 -16.09 6.12
N PHE A 177 -17.09 -16.51 5.57
CA PHE A 177 -16.41 -17.71 6.02
C PHE A 177 -15.91 -17.59 7.46
N VAL A 178 -15.28 -16.47 7.81
CA VAL A 178 -14.69 -16.28 9.15
C VAL A 178 -15.73 -15.98 10.22
N TYR A 179 -16.91 -15.48 9.86
CA TYR A 179 -18.03 -15.29 10.81
C TYR A 179 -19.01 -16.47 10.88
N ARG A 180 -18.71 -17.60 10.22
CA ARG A 180 -19.54 -18.81 10.35
C ARG A 180 -19.37 -19.47 11.73
N PRO A 181 -20.38 -20.16 12.23
CA PRO A 181 -20.22 -21.00 13.41
C PRO A 181 -19.08 -22.00 13.26
N ALA A 182 -18.33 -22.24 14.34
CA ALA A 182 -17.19 -23.16 14.39
C ALA A 182 -16.02 -22.81 13.45
N TYR A 183 -15.88 -21.55 13.05
CA TYR A 183 -14.65 -21.09 12.41
C TYR A 183 -13.47 -21.23 13.38
N VAL A 184 -12.37 -21.77 12.88
CA VAL A 184 -11.09 -21.85 13.60
C VAL A 184 -10.15 -20.83 12.97
N PRO A 185 -9.58 -19.89 13.76
CA PRO A 185 -8.66 -18.89 13.24
C PRO A 185 -7.50 -19.52 12.47
N TRP A 186 -7.28 -19.02 11.25
CA TRP A 186 -6.23 -19.53 10.38
C TRP A 186 -4.86 -19.07 10.87
N VAL A 187 -3.94 -20.01 10.98
CA VAL A 187 -2.54 -19.75 11.20
C VAL A 187 -1.75 -20.49 10.13
N SER A 188 -1.06 -19.75 9.27
CA SER A 188 -0.23 -20.32 8.20
C SER A 188 0.75 -21.35 8.80
N PRO A 189 0.77 -22.59 8.29
CA PRO A 189 1.72 -23.61 8.75
C PRO A 189 3.14 -23.41 8.21
N TRP A 190 3.31 -22.48 7.28
CA TRP A 190 4.55 -22.25 6.55
C TRP A 190 5.55 -21.42 7.36
N ARG A 191 6.83 -21.62 7.10
CA ARG A 191 7.93 -20.96 7.80
C ARG A 191 9.14 -20.83 6.90
N TRP A 192 10.18 -20.20 7.37
CA TRP A 192 11.44 -20.03 6.64
C TRP A 192 11.86 -21.30 5.90
N ARG A 193 12.02 -21.21 4.58
CA ARG A 193 12.40 -22.30 3.65
C ARG A 193 11.49 -23.53 3.65
N HIS A 194 10.32 -23.45 4.29
CA HIS A 194 9.30 -24.49 4.26
C HIS A 194 8.02 -23.89 3.68
N TYR A 195 7.84 -24.08 2.38
CA TYR A 195 6.78 -23.47 1.59
C TYR A 195 5.82 -24.54 1.04
N PRO A 196 4.61 -24.16 0.62
CA PRO A 196 3.68 -25.10 0.01
C PRO A 196 4.24 -25.68 -1.29
N GLY A 197 3.92 -26.93 -1.59
CA GLY A 197 4.45 -27.61 -2.77
C GLY A 197 4.08 -26.98 -4.12
N TRP A 198 3.03 -26.16 -4.15
CA TRP A 198 2.58 -25.41 -5.32
C TRP A 198 3.33 -24.09 -5.52
N TRP A 199 4.00 -23.55 -4.50
CA TRP A 199 4.71 -22.28 -4.56
C TRP A 199 6.20 -22.47 -4.86
N ARG A 200 6.75 -21.56 -5.66
CA ARG A 200 8.20 -21.44 -5.91
C ARG A 200 8.54 -19.96 -5.95
N PRO A 201 9.66 -19.52 -5.36
CA PRO A 201 10.09 -18.14 -5.45
C PRO A 201 10.43 -17.78 -6.92
N TRP A 202 10.24 -16.53 -7.25
CA TRP A 202 10.64 -15.93 -8.53
C TRP A 202 11.44 -14.67 -8.25
N ARG A 203 12.09 -14.12 -9.28
CA ARG A 203 12.88 -12.90 -9.12
C ARG A 203 11.97 -11.67 -9.06
N PRO A 204 12.28 -10.68 -8.14
CA PRO A 204 11.56 -9.43 -8.09
C PRO A 204 11.66 -8.67 -9.41
N LEU A 205 10.56 -8.08 -9.82
CA LEU A 205 10.55 -7.10 -10.91
C LEU A 205 11.10 -5.77 -10.39
N ALA A 206 11.76 -5.01 -11.27
CA ALA A 206 12.08 -3.64 -10.97
C ALA A 206 10.78 -2.83 -10.75
N TRP A 207 10.81 -1.85 -9.85
CA TRP A 207 9.63 -1.08 -9.48
C TRP A 207 8.82 -0.53 -10.66
N HIS A 208 9.50 0.04 -11.67
CA HIS A 208 8.86 0.59 -12.86
C HIS A 208 8.15 -0.46 -13.73
N ALA A 209 8.49 -1.74 -13.58
CA ALA A 209 7.81 -2.85 -14.25
C ALA A 209 6.69 -3.42 -13.39
N PHE A 210 6.87 -3.50 -12.06
CA PHE A 210 5.87 -4.02 -11.14
C PHE A 210 4.69 -3.08 -10.93
N HIS A 211 4.96 -1.79 -10.68
CA HIS A 211 3.95 -0.81 -10.31
C HIS A 211 2.80 -0.69 -11.34
N PRO A 212 3.04 -0.64 -12.67
CA PRO A 212 1.94 -0.59 -13.64
C PRO A 212 1.06 -1.85 -13.62
N LEU A 213 1.61 -3.02 -13.26
CA LEU A 213 0.87 -4.28 -13.23
C LEU A 213 -0.18 -4.33 -12.11
N CYS A 214 0.08 -3.66 -10.98
CA CYS A 214 -0.86 -3.62 -9.86
C CYS A 214 -1.79 -2.38 -9.88
N PHE A 215 -1.58 -1.44 -10.80
CA PHE A 215 -2.31 -0.17 -10.84
C PHE A 215 -3.83 -0.33 -10.99
N HIS A 216 -4.29 -1.36 -11.70
CA HIS A 216 -5.72 -1.62 -11.91
C HIS A 216 -6.48 -1.89 -10.60
N TYR A 217 -5.80 -2.32 -9.51
CA TYR A 217 -6.43 -2.52 -8.21
C TYR A 217 -6.85 -1.21 -7.53
N HIS A 218 -6.24 -0.07 -7.90
CA HIS A 218 -6.54 1.23 -7.30
C HIS A 218 -7.96 1.73 -7.61
N ARG A 219 -8.61 1.18 -8.62
CA ARG A 219 -9.96 1.57 -9.03
C ARG A 219 -11.03 1.26 -7.97
N HIS A 220 -10.84 0.19 -7.20
CA HIS A 220 -11.82 -0.33 -6.25
C HIS A 220 -11.43 -0.12 -4.78
N PHE A 221 -10.24 0.42 -4.54
CA PHE A 221 -9.68 0.58 -3.20
C PHE A 221 -8.97 1.91 -3.07
N ALA A 222 -9.32 2.66 -2.05
CA ALA A 222 -8.82 4.00 -1.84
C ALA A 222 -7.89 4.12 -0.64
N LEU A 223 -6.87 4.96 -0.79
CA LEU A 223 -6.05 5.42 0.34
C LEU A 223 -6.88 6.36 1.21
N VAL A 224 -6.87 6.12 2.52
CA VAL A 224 -7.58 6.95 3.50
C VAL A 224 -6.69 7.32 4.67
N ARG A 225 -7.03 8.42 5.38
CA ARG A 225 -6.35 8.85 6.60
C ARG A 225 -7.02 8.36 7.87
N THR A 226 -8.32 8.11 7.78
CA THR A 226 -9.13 7.75 8.93
C THR A 226 -9.01 6.27 9.23
N HIS A 227 -8.50 5.93 10.40
CA HIS A 227 -8.50 4.58 10.92
C HIS A 227 -9.87 4.31 11.57
N ARG A 228 -10.70 3.49 10.92
CA ARG A 228 -12.08 3.22 11.35
C ARG A 228 -12.18 1.94 12.18
N VAL A 229 -11.35 0.94 11.88
CA VAL A 229 -11.37 -0.42 12.45
C VAL A 229 -10.48 -0.48 13.69
N VAL A 230 -10.86 0.28 14.71
CA VAL A 230 -10.00 0.57 15.87
C VAL A 230 -9.90 -0.61 16.84
N VAL A 231 -10.94 -1.44 16.95
CA VAL A 231 -10.95 -2.57 17.88
C VAL A 231 -10.03 -3.67 17.38
N ALA A 232 -10.11 -4.03 16.08
CA ALA A 232 -9.20 -5.00 15.47
C ALA A 232 -7.74 -4.53 15.55
N HIS A 233 -7.50 -3.22 15.38
CA HIS A 233 -6.16 -2.65 15.55
C HIS A 233 -5.61 -2.87 16.97
N ARG A 234 -6.42 -2.71 17.99
CA ARG A 234 -6.02 -2.99 19.39
C ARG A 234 -5.71 -4.45 19.64
N VAL A 235 -6.45 -5.37 18.99
CA VAL A 235 -6.19 -6.81 19.07
C VAL A 235 -4.85 -7.16 18.45
N TYR A 236 -4.50 -6.53 17.33
CA TYR A 236 -3.25 -6.79 16.62
C TYR A 236 -2.02 -6.12 17.26
N SER A 237 -2.12 -4.86 17.65
CA SER A 237 -0.97 -4.01 18.01
C SER A 237 0.00 -4.63 19.03
N PRO A 238 -0.46 -5.34 20.09
CA PRO A 238 0.45 -5.98 21.04
C PRO A 238 1.29 -7.13 20.45
N TYR A 239 0.84 -7.70 19.33
CA TYR A 239 1.46 -8.86 18.69
C TYR A 239 2.27 -8.50 17.45
N ARG A 240 2.40 -7.19 17.14
CA ARG A 240 3.16 -6.72 15.99
C ARG A 240 4.60 -7.19 16.04
N VAL A 241 5.05 -7.83 14.96
CA VAL A 241 6.40 -8.38 14.82
C VAL A 241 7.24 -7.52 13.88
N ARG A 242 8.44 -7.16 14.32
CA ARG A 242 9.39 -6.32 13.59
C ARG A 242 10.75 -7.00 13.48
N SER A 243 11.31 -7.04 12.28
CA SER A 243 12.66 -7.56 12.04
C SER A 243 13.73 -6.47 12.24
N VAL A 244 14.77 -6.79 12.99
CA VAL A 244 15.96 -5.93 13.12
C VAL A 244 16.69 -5.84 11.78
N THR A 245 16.79 -6.96 11.06
CA THR A 245 17.41 -7.04 9.74
C THR A 245 16.76 -6.11 8.74
N VAL A 246 15.41 -6.16 8.60
CA VAL A 246 14.65 -5.27 7.71
C VAL A 246 14.82 -3.81 8.09
N ARG A 247 14.71 -3.49 9.37
CA ARG A 247 14.89 -2.11 9.88
C ARG A 247 16.26 -1.55 9.58
N THR A 248 17.30 -2.37 9.68
CA THR A 248 18.68 -1.96 9.39
C THR A 248 18.87 -1.73 7.89
N ARG A 249 18.40 -2.63 7.05
CA ARG A 249 18.46 -2.49 5.58
C ARG A 249 17.72 -1.26 5.07
N THR A 250 16.56 -0.97 5.62
CA THR A 250 15.70 0.14 5.20
C THR A 250 16.03 1.48 5.87
N ALA A 251 17.01 1.54 6.76
CA ALA A 251 17.31 2.74 7.56
C ALA A 251 17.56 3.99 6.71
N VAL A 252 18.34 3.86 5.62
CA VAL A 252 18.64 4.96 4.69
C VAL A 252 17.38 5.36 3.90
N ALA A 253 16.65 4.40 3.33
CA ALA A 253 15.42 4.64 2.59
C ALA A 253 14.40 5.37 3.46
N ARG A 254 14.23 4.94 4.70
CA ARG A 254 13.34 5.56 5.69
C ARG A 254 13.76 7.00 6.04
N GLY A 255 15.06 7.24 6.16
CA GLY A 255 15.59 8.60 6.34
C GLY A 255 15.24 9.52 5.17
N ASN A 256 15.46 9.06 3.95
CA ASN A 256 15.14 9.79 2.72
C ASN A 256 13.62 10.03 2.59
N TYR A 257 12.80 9.02 2.85
CA TYR A 257 11.34 9.10 2.85
C TYR A 257 10.84 10.24 3.74
N ARG A 258 11.32 10.29 5.00
CA ARG A 258 10.94 11.33 5.96
C ARG A 258 11.31 12.75 5.50
N VAL A 259 12.48 12.89 4.87
CA VAL A 259 12.95 14.18 4.34
C VAL A 259 12.07 14.64 3.17
N VAL A 260 11.76 13.75 2.23
CA VAL A 260 10.90 14.05 1.08
C VAL A 260 9.49 14.41 1.54
N ARG A 261 8.93 13.65 2.46
CA ARG A 261 7.62 13.93 3.05
C ARG A 261 7.58 15.27 3.77
N ALA A 262 8.58 15.57 4.61
CA ALA A 262 8.66 16.85 5.32
C ALA A 262 8.72 18.05 4.36
N LYS A 263 9.45 17.93 3.24
CA LYS A 263 9.50 18.97 2.20
C LYS A 263 8.15 19.17 1.52
N ARG A 264 7.41 18.08 1.20
CA ARG A 264 6.08 18.15 0.59
C ARG A 264 5.06 18.82 1.51
N VAL A 265 5.04 18.44 2.78
CA VAL A 265 4.14 19.04 3.80
C VAL A 265 4.52 20.49 4.11
N GLY A 266 5.82 20.80 4.17
CA GLY A 266 6.32 22.16 4.44
C GLY A 266 6.17 23.13 3.27
N GLY A 267 6.26 22.65 2.02
CA GLY A 267 6.13 23.45 0.80
C GLY A 267 4.71 23.98 0.54
N ASN A 268 3.71 23.37 1.14
CA ASN A 268 2.30 23.75 0.99
C ASN A 268 1.82 24.81 2.02
N ARG A 269 2.73 25.36 2.85
CA ARG A 269 2.38 26.51 3.69
C ARG A 269 2.29 27.77 2.82
N PRO A 270 1.13 28.44 2.71
CA PRO A 270 1.05 29.70 2.00
C PRO A 270 2.06 30.67 2.63
N ARG A 271 2.94 31.23 1.83
CA ARG A 271 3.82 32.33 2.26
C ARG A 271 2.91 33.44 2.76
N GLY A 272 2.84 33.61 4.07
CA GLY A 272 2.13 34.71 4.70
C GLY A 272 2.68 36.01 4.11
N ASN A 273 1.79 36.76 3.45
CA ASN A 273 2.06 38.05 2.89
C ASN A 273 2.39 39.01 4.04
N GLY A 274 3.66 39.13 4.38
CA GLY A 274 4.15 40.10 5.39
C GLY A 274 3.87 41.50 4.87
N LYS A 275 2.67 42.05 5.20
CA LYS A 275 2.40 43.46 5.06
C LYS A 275 3.37 44.24 5.94
N GLY A 276 4.37 44.84 5.30
CA GLY A 276 5.27 45.78 5.93
C GLY A 276 4.47 46.88 6.59
N ARG A 277 4.61 46.97 7.91
CA ARG A 277 4.08 48.06 8.72
C ARG A 277 4.97 49.28 8.46
N GLY A 278 4.54 50.15 7.56
CA GLY A 278 5.18 51.45 7.34
C GLY A 278 5.22 52.26 8.62
N LYS A 279 6.41 52.62 9.08
CA LYS A 279 6.63 53.67 10.09
C LYS A 279 6.20 54.98 9.43
N ARG A 280 5.20 55.64 10.03
CA ARG A 280 5.04 57.10 9.88
C ARG A 280 5.70 57.74 11.07
N GLY A 281 6.68 58.58 10.79
CA GLY A 281 7.23 59.58 11.70
C GLY A 281 6.28 60.75 11.90
#